data_9460d4ec4a04e733b4a8492d6d082820
#
_entry.id   9460d4ec4a04e733b4a8492d6d082820
#
_cell.length_a   1.000
_cell.length_b   1.000
_cell.length_c   1.000
_cell.angle_alpha   90.00
_cell.angle_beta   90.00
_cell.angle_gamma   90.00
#
_symmetry.space_group_name_H-M   'P 1'
#
loop_
_entity.id
_entity.type
_entity.pdbx_description
1 polymer ?
#
loop_
_entity_poly.entity_id
_entity_poly.type
_entity_poly.pdbx_seq_one_letter_code
_entity_poly.pdbx_strand_id
1 'polypeptide(L)'
;IGLVGSEMCIRDSFSIECAKKQDYQLFYDTEIMLRKQLKYPPFCDIIVVGVSSENKMSAFKITEQLHKYLKNRVITENLGIMLYKGMPAPVDKIKNKYRFRIIIKCKFGDETINLINDMLNEYGQTKEGKSGSVRLSIDLNPNNWL
;
A
#
# COMPACT_ATOMS: atom_id res chain seq x y z
N ILE A 1 11.75 -3.34 -1.05
CA ILE A 1 11.51 -2.77 -2.40
C ILE A 1 12.22 -3.63 -3.45
N GLY A 2 13.46 -4.03 -3.23
CA GLY A 2 14.19 -4.89 -4.14
C GLY A 2 13.54 -6.25 -4.39
N LEU A 3 12.98 -6.87 -3.36
CA LEU A 3 12.23 -8.13 -3.50
C LEU A 3 11.00 -7.97 -4.38
N VAL A 4 10.22 -6.89 -4.21
CA VAL A 4 9.05 -6.60 -5.03
C VAL A 4 9.44 -6.42 -6.49
N GLY A 5 10.51 -5.69 -6.78
CA GLY A 5 11.04 -5.53 -8.14
C GLY A 5 11.50 -6.85 -8.76
N SER A 6 12.20 -7.70 -8.01
CA SER A 6 12.64 -9.03 -8.46
C SER A 6 11.45 -9.96 -8.75
N GLU A 7 10.43 -9.96 -7.91
CA GLU A 7 9.20 -10.74 -8.12
C GLU A 7 8.46 -10.30 -9.39
N MET A 8 8.37 -9.00 -9.65
CA MET A 8 7.76 -8.48 -10.87
C MET A 8 8.54 -8.90 -12.12
N CYS A 9 9.88 -8.83 -12.11
CA CYS A 9 10.71 -9.28 -13.23
C CYS A 9 10.52 -10.77 -13.52
N ILE A 10 10.46 -11.63 -12.51
CA ILE A 10 10.20 -13.07 -12.65
C ILE A 10 8.82 -13.32 -13.26
N ARG A 11 7.79 -12.61 -12.80
CA ARG A 11 6.43 -12.72 -13.32
C ARG A 11 6.34 -12.30 -14.77
N ASP A 12 6.97 -11.20 -15.15
CA ASP A 12 6.96 -10.69 -16.52
C ASP A 12 7.65 -11.68 -17.49
N SER A 13 8.80 -12.24 -17.13
CA SER A 13 9.49 -13.28 -17.92
C SER A 13 8.62 -14.51 -18.12
N PHE A 14 7.99 -15.00 -17.07
CA PHE A 14 7.10 -16.16 -17.13
C PHE A 14 5.87 -15.87 -18.00
N SER A 15 5.27 -14.69 -17.87
CA SER A 15 4.13 -14.25 -18.69
C SER A 15 4.48 -14.24 -20.18
N ILE A 16 5.67 -13.76 -20.55
CA ILE A 16 6.14 -13.73 -21.92
C ILE A 16 6.33 -15.16 -22.47
N GLU A 17 6.88 -16.07 -21.68
CA GLU A 17 7.04 -17.47 -22.09
C GLU A 17 5.70 -18.16 -22.32
N CYS A 18 4.73 -17.98 -21.42
CA CYS A 18 3.39 -18.51 -21.58
C CYS A 18 2.67 -17.93 -22.79
N ALA A 19 2.82 -16.64 -23.05
CA ALA A 19 2.25 -15.99 -24.24
C ALA A 19 2.83 -16.55 -25.54
N LYS A 20 4.15 -16.79 -25.61
CA LYS A 20 4.81 -17.40 -26.76
C LYS A 20 4.30 -18.82 -27.05
N LYS A 21 4.00 -19.59 -26.03
CA LYS A 21 3.48 -20.96 -26.12
C LYS A 21 1.96 -21.02 -26.23
N GLN A 22 1.27 -19.89 -26.11
CA GLN A 22 -0.20 -19.81 -26.04
C GLN A 22 -0.81 -20.71 -24.95
N ASP A 23 -0.08 -20.88 -23.86
CA ASP A 23 -0.49 -21.71 -22.72
C ASP A 23 -1.10 -20.86 -21.62
N TYR A 24 -2.35 -20.49 -21.80
CA TYR A 24 -3.09 -19.64 -20.86
C TYR A 24 -3.41 -20.35 -19.55
N GLN A 25 -3.65 -21.66 -19.58
CA GLN A 25 -3.96 -22.42 -18.37
C GLN A 25 -2.76 -22.48 -17.44
N LEU A 26 -1.59 -22.80 -17.96
CA LEU A 26 -0.34 -22.82 -17.18
C LEU A 26 -0.02 -21.42 -16.60
N PHE A 27 -0.23 -20.38 -17.41
CA PHE A 27 -0.06 -19.00 -16.94
C PHE A 27 -1.01 -18.70 -15.77
N TYR A 28 -2.29 -19.01 -15.92
CA TYR A 28 -3.29 -18.76 -14.89
C TYR A 28 -2.96 -19.51 -13.58
N ASP A 29 -2.69 -20.79 -13.67
CA ASP A 29 -2.42 -21.65 -12.50
C ASP A 29 -1.18 -21.17 -11.74
N THR A 30 -0.12 -20.82 -12.47
CA THR A 30 1.12 -20.31 -11.87
C THR A 30 0.93 -18.94 -11.26
N GLU A 31 0.25 -18.02 -11.96
CA GLU A 31 -0.03 -16.68 -11.47
C GLU A 31 -0.89 -16.72 -10.20
N ILE A 32 -1.93 -17.54 -10.16
CA ILE A 32 -2.80 -17.72 -9.00
C ILE A 32 -2.01 -18.27 -7.81
N MET A 33 -1.14 -19.26 -8.04
CA MET A 33 -0.30 -19.83 -6.98
C MET A 33 0.65 -18.80 -6.40
N LEU A 34 1.31 -18.02 -7.24
CA LEU A 34 2.19 -16.93 -6.82
C LEU A 34 1.43 -15.87 -6.01
N ARG A 35 0.26 -15.45 -6.49
CA ARG A 35 -0.57 -14.49 -5.78
C ARG A 35 -1.00 -14.98 -4.40
N LYS A 36 -1.32 -16.26 -4.28
CA LYS A 36 -1.66 -16.88 -3.00
C LYS A 36 -0.46 -16.87 -2.04
N GLN A 37 0.72 -17.27 -2.51
CA GLN A 37 1.95 -17.30 -1.71
C GLN A 37 2.36 -15.90 -1.25
N LEU A 38 2.27 -14.92 -2.13
CA LEU A 38 2.67 -13.54 -1.87
C LEU A 38 1.57 -12.70 -1.21
N LYS A 39 0.41 -13.30 -0.95
CA LYS A 39 -0.77 -12.60 -0.43
C LYS A 39 -1.13 -11.38 -1.28
N TYR A 40 -1.31 -11.61 -2.57
CA TYR A 40 -1.84 -10.62 -3.51
C TYR A 40 -3.32 -10.87 -3.79
N PRO A 41 -4.07 -9.87 -4.26
CA PRO A 41 -5.43 -10.07 -4.71
C PRO A 41 -5.55 -11.22 -5.72
N PRO A 42 -6.60 -12.05 -5.65
CA PRO A 42 -7.79 -11.94 -4.80
C PRO A 42 -7.66 -12.52 -3.38
N PHE A 43 -6.49 -12.98 -2.96
CA PHE A 43 -6.28 -13.65 -1.67
C PHE A 43 -6.12 -12.70 -0.48
N CYS A 44 -5.92 -11.45 -0.74
CA CYS A 44 -6.00 -10.37 0.26
C CYS A 44 -6.45 -9.09 -0.43
N ASP A 45 -6.79 -8.11 0.38
CA ASP A 45 -7.05 -6.76 -0.08
C ASP A 45 -5.84 -5.86 0.17
N ILE A 46 -5.68 -4.87 -0.66
CA ILE A 46 -4.61 -3.89 -0.57
C ILE A 46 -5.23 -2.52 -0.37
N ILE A 47 -4.80 -1.84 0.68
CA ILE A 47 -5.15 -0.45 0.93
C ILE A 47 -3.88 0.37 0.80
N VAL A 48 -3.94 1.43 0.01
CA VAL A 48 -2.86 2.40 -0.11
C VAL A 48 -3.29 3.71 0.53
N VAL A 49 -2.56 4.10 1.56
CA VAL A 49 -2.71 5.41 2.18
C VAL A 49 -1.71 6.35 1.54
N GLY A 50 -2.18 7.27 0.73
CA GLY A 50 -1.37 8.30 0.08
C GLY A 50 -1.26 9.54 0.96
N VAL A 51 -0.06 10.06 1.10
CA VAL A 51 0.24 11.28 1.84
C VAL A 51 0.89 12.28 0.88
N SER A 52 0.34 13.46 0.75
CA SER A 52 0.87 14.48 -0.16
C SER A 52 0.94 15.85 0.50
N SER A 53 2.01 16.59 0.22
CA SER A 53 2.22 17.96 0.69
C SER A 53 3.20 18.71 -0.22
N GLU A 54 3.09 20.01 -0.25
CA GLU A 54 4.10 20.87 -0.88
C GLU A 54 5.42 20.88 -0.10
N ASN A 55 5.36 20.56 1.19
CA ASN A 55 6.54 20.44 2.04
C ASN A 55 6.90 18.96 2.25
N LYS A 56 8.07 18.58 1.72
CA LYS A 56 8.56 17.18 1.80
C LYS A 56 8.70 16.69 3.25
N MET A 57 9.22 17.53 4.13
CA MET A 57 9.44 17.16 5.54
C MET A 57 8.11 16.93 6.26
N SER A 58 7.10 17.76 5.99
CA SER A 58 5.76 17.59 6.56
C SER A 58 5.11 16.30 6.06
N ALA A 59 5.20 16.02 4.77
CA ALA A 59 4.69 14.77 4.20
C ALA A 59 5.39 13.56 4.80
N PHE A 60 6.71 13.57 4.89
CA PHE A 60 7.49 12.50 5.50
C PHE A 60 7.15 12.29 6.97
N LYS A 61 7.11 13.36 7.76
CA LYS A 61 6.77 13.31 9.18
C LYS A 61 5.41 12.67 9.43
N ILE A 62 4.39 13.11 8.69
CA ILE A 62 3.04 12.55 8.82
C ILE A 62 3.02 11.08 8.38
N THR A 63 3.71 10.72 7.31
CA THR A 63 3.80 9.32 6.87
C THR A 63 4.41 8.43 7.95
N GLU A 64 5.52 8.83 8.56
CA GLU A 64 6.14 8.09 9.65
C GLU A 64 5.23 8.00 10.89
N GLN A 65 4.57 9.09 11.24
CA GLN A 65 3.64 9.13 12.36
C GLN A 65 2.44 8.19 12.16
N LEU A 66 1.83 8.21 11.01
CA LEU A 66 0.72 7.32 10.67
C LEU A 66 1.15 5.86 10.59
N HIS A 67 2.31 5.59 10.00
CA HIS A 67 2.86 4.23 9.97
C HIS A 67 3.11 3.68 11.38
N LYS A 68 3.70 4.48 12.25
CA LYS A 68 3.93 4.10 13.65
C LYS A 68 2.62 3.86 14.39
N TYR A 69 1.63 4.70 14.19
CA TYR A 69 0.30 4.53 14.77
C TYR A 69 -0.35 3.22 14.33
N LEU A 70 -0.38 2.96 13.04
CA LEU A 70 -0.93 1.73 12.46
C LEU A 70 -0.18 0.49 12.98
N LYS A 71 1.14 0.55 13.01
CA LYS A 71 1.97 -0.56 13.52
C LYS A 71 1.66 -0.88 14.98
N ASN A 72 1.56 0.14 15.82
CA ASN A 72 1.21 -0.05 17.23
C ASN A 72 -0.18 -0.68 17.40
N ARG A 73 -1.17 -0.23 16.64
CA ARG A 73 -2.53 -0.79 16.67
C ARG A 73 -2.55 -2.24 16.20
N VAL A 74 -1.86 -2.55 15.11
CA VAL A 74 -1.77 -3.92 14.58
C VAL A 74 -1.14 -4.88 15.61
N ILE A 75 -0.09 -4.45 16.28
CA ILE A 75 0.57 -5.26 17.32
C ILE A 75 -0.30 -5.39 18.56
N THR A 76 -0.83 -4.30 19.07
CA THR A 76 -1.61 -4.25 20.32
C THR A 76 -2.89 -5.05 20.22
N GLU A 77 -3.60 -4.96 19.11
CA GLU A 77 -4.88 -5.63 18.86
C GLU A 77 -4.71 -6.99 18.16
N ASN A 78 -3.47 -7.40 17.88
CA ASN A 78 -3.14 -8.63 17.18
C ASN A 78 -3.92 -8.82 15.87
N LEU A 79 -3.96 -7.77 15.07
CA LEU A 79 -4.66 -7.77 13.78
C LEU A 79 -3.83 -8.54 12.73
N GLY A 80 -4.49 -9.33 11.91
CA GLY A 80 -3.86 -10.07 10.80
C GLY A 80 -3.53 -9.17 9.59
N ILE A 81 -2.90 -8.04 9.83
CA ILE A 81 -2.61 -6.98 8.85
C ILE A 81 -1.10 -6.89 8.64
N MET A 82 -0.67 -6.84 7.39
CA MET A 82 0.71 -6.60 7.03
C MET A 82 0.89 -5.15 6.58
N LEU A 83 1.80 -4.44 7.24
CA LEU A 83 2.15 -3.06 6.93
C LEU A 83 3.50 -2.99 6.22
N TYR A 84 3.56 -2.22 5.16
CA TYR A 84 4.82 -1.85 4.52
C TYR A 84 5.17 -0.42 4.87
N LYS A 85 6.44 -0.21 5.20
CA LYS A 85 6.95 1.11 5.58
C LYS A 85 6.61 2.16 4.52
N GLY A 86 6.27 3.35 4.98
CA GLY A 86 6.01 4.47 4.09
C GLY A 86 7.17 4.71 3.13
N MET A 87 6.86 4.70 1.84
CA MET A 87 7.81 4.85 0.75
C MET A 87 7.40 6.03 -0.11
N PRO A 88 8.34 6.67 -0.82
CA PRO A 88 7.98 7.58 -1.89
C PRO A 88 6.99 6.89 -2.87
N ALA A 89 6.00 7.62 -3.35
CA ALA A 89 5.13 7.12 -4.40
C ALA A 89 5.95 6.88 -5.69
N PRO A 90 5.50 6.04 -6.63
CA PRO A 90 6.22 5.79 -7.89
C PRO A 90 6.61 7.06 -8.63
N VAL A 91 5.77 8.09 -8.53
CA VAL A 91 6.09 9.46 -8.90
C VAL A 91 6.05 10.27 -7.61
N ASP A 92 7.21 10.54 -7.03
CA ASP A 92 7.35 11.15 -5.71
C ASP A 92 6.98 12.65 -5.68
N LYS A 93 6.99 13.31 -6.82
CA LYS A 93 6.63 14.71 -6.96
C LYS A 93 5.77 14.97 -8.19
N ILE A 94 4.52 15.41 -7.98
CA ILE A 94 3.59 15.83 -9.04
C ILE A 94 3.06 17.21 -8.68
N LYS A 95 3.07 18.16 -9.64
CA LYS A 95 2.54 19.52 -9.45
C LYS A 95 3.07 20.21 -8.18
N ASN A 96 4.38 20.12 -7.94
CA ASN A 96 5.07 20.62 -6.73
C ASN A 96 4.64 19.98 -5.41
N LYS A 97 3.96 18.84 -5.42
CA LYS A 97 3.60 18.10 -4.21
C LYS A 97 4.42 16.83 -4.10
N TYR A 98 5.03 16.65 -2.95
CA TYR A 98 5.73 15.43 -2.57
C TYR A 98 4.73 14.40 -2.11
N ARG A 99 4.89 13.16 -2.55
CA ARG A 99 3.96 12.07 -2.32
C ARG A 99 4.66 10.89 -1.68
N PHE A 100 4.07 10.40 -0.61
CA PHE A 100 4.46 9.17 0.07
C PHE A 100 3.24 8.25 0.14
N ARG A 101 3.48 6.97 0.36
CA ARG A 101 2.41 6.00 0.52
C ARG A 101 2.75 4.97 1.58
N ILE A 102 1.72 4.49 2.27
CA ILE A 102 1.77 3.35 3.16
C ILE A 102 0.91 2.26 2.53
N ILE A 103 1.45 1.06 2.38
CA ILE A 103 0.74 -0.07 1.81
C ILE A 103 0.31 -0.99 2.94
N ILE A 104 -0.97 -1.32 2.96
CA ILE A 104 -1.59 -2.19 3.95
C ILE A 104 -2.15 -3.40 3.22
N LYS A 105 -1.66 -4.61 3.54
CA LYS A 105 -2.26 -5.86 3.09
C LYS A 105 -3.10 -6.44 4.21
N CYS A 106 -4.37 -6.68 3.95
CA CYS A 106 -5.34 -7.10 4.94
C CYS A 106 -6.45 -7.93 4.30
N LYS A 107 -7.33 -8.46 5.12
CA LYS A 107 -8.65 -8.89 4.70
C LYS A 107 -9.62 -7.77 5.04
N PHE A 108 -10.23 -7.17 4.02
CA PHE A 108 -11.12 -6.04 4.23
C PHE A 108 -12.34 -6.45 5.05
N GLY A 109 -12.65 -5.68 6.08
CA GLY A 109 -13.77 -5.94 7.00
C GLY A 109 -13.88 -4.84 8.05
N ASP A 110 -14.75 -5.05 9.04
CA ASP A 110 -15.04 -4.04 10.07
C ASP A 110 -13.80 -3.61 10.86
N GLU A 111 -12.92 -4.55 11.19
CA GLU A 111 -11.65 -4.25 11.90
C GLU A 111 -10.77 -3.30 11.10
N THR A 112 -10.67 -3.53 9.80
CA THR A 112 -9.87 -2.69 8.90
C THR A 112 -10.51 -1.30 8.75
N ILE A 113 -11.83 -1.24 8.60
CA ILE A 113 -12.57 0.02 8.49
C ILE A 113 -12.38 0.84 9.78
N ASN A 114 -12.52 0.22 10.94
CA ASN A 114 -12.33 0.88 12.23
C ASN A 114 -10.89 1.40 12.38
N LEU A 115 -9.90 0.60 12.00
CA LEU A 115 -8.50 0.99 12.03
C LEU A 115 -8.23 2.23 11.17
N ILE A 116 -8.77 2.26 9.95
CA ILE A 116 -8.61 3.39 9.02
C ILE A 116 -9.32 4.63 9.55
N ASN A 117 -10.55 4.48 10.06
CA ASN A 117 -11.28 5.61 10.64
C ASN A 117 -10.56 6.20 11.86
N ASP A 118 -10.03 5.36 12.74
CA ASP A 118 -9.27 5.79 13.91
C ASP A 118 -7.98 6.50 13.49
N MET A 119 -7.30 6.00 12.45
CA MET A 119 -6.13 6.65 11.87
C MET A 119 -6.48 8.04 11.31
N LEU A 120 -7.59 8.18 10.61
CA LEU A 120 -8.05 9.46 10.07
C LEU A 120 -8.41 10.44 11.19
N ASN A 121 -9.04 9.97 12.27
CA ASN A 121 -9.31 10.79 13.44
C ASN A 121 -8.02 11.26 14.12
N GLU A 122 -7.06 10.39 14.29
CA GLU A 122 -5.73 10.71 14.83
C GLU A 122 -5.03 11.77 13.97
N TYR A 123 -5.06 11.58 12.66
CA TYR A 123 -4.51 12.58 11.72
C TYR A 123 -5.23 13.93 11.85
N GLY A 124 -6.56 13.93 11.98
CA GLY A 124 -7.36 15.15 12.14
C GLY A 124 -7.00 15.96 13.39
N GLN A 125 -6.41 15.35 14.40
CA GLN A 125 -5.94 16.04 15.61
C GLN A 125 -4.55 16.68 15.42
N THR A 126 -3.81 16.27 14.40
CA THR A 126 -2.48 16.84 14.13
C THR A 126 -2.56 18.27 13.65
N LYS A 127 -1.48 19.02 13.82
CA LYS A 127 -1.36 20.40 13.32
C LYS A 127 -1.53 20.44 11.80
N GLU A 128 -0.91 19.50 11.11
CA GLU A 128 -0.95 19.36 9.65
C GLU A 128 -2.36 19.00 9.16
N GLY A 129 -3.09 18.15 9.90
CA GLY A 129 -4.48 17.80 9.60
C GLY A 129 -5.43 18.98 9.75
N LYS A 130 -5.26 19.76 10.82
CA LYS A 130 -6.07 20.97 11.06
C LYS A 130 -5.82 22.08 10.06
N SER A 131 -4.57 22.25 9.63
CA SER A 131 -4.20 23.28 8.66
C SER A 131 -4.45 22.88 7.21
N GLY A 132 -4.65 21.60 6.94
CA GLY A 132 -4.77 21.07 5.57
C GLY A 132 -3.50 21.13 4.75
N SER A 133 -2.34 21.33 5.39
CA SER A 133 -1.04 21.41 4.71
C SER A 133 -0.55 20.08 4.16
N VAL A 134 -1.06 18.98 4.70
CA VAL A 134 -0.84 17.63 4.22
C VAL A 134 -2.21 17.04 3.84
N ARG A 135 -2.28 16.34 2.72
CA ARG A 135 -3.50 15.66 2.27
C ARG A 135 -3.32 14.17 2.35
N LEU A 136 -4.36 13.49 2.81
CA LEU A 136 -4.45 12.03 2.79
C LEU A 136 -5.40 11.56 1.68
N SER A 137 -5.07 10.44 1.07
CA SER A 137 -5.96 9.69 0.19
C SER A 137 -5.93 8.22 0.60
N ILE A 138 -7.05 7.53 0.41
CA ILE A 138 -7.17 6.11 0.70
C ILE A 138 -7.74 5.43 -0.53
N ASP A 139 -6.97 4.50 -1.07
CA ASP A 139 -7.36 3.72 -2.24
C ASP A 139 -7.45 2.23 -1.87
N LEU A 140 -8.59 1.63 -2.15
CA LEU A 140 -8.83 0.20 -1.95
C LEU A 140 -8.56 -0.55 -3.25
N ASN A 141 -7.69 -1.54 -3.18
CA ASN A 141 -7.31 -2.38 -4.32
C ASN A 141 -6.98 -1.57 -5.59
N PRO A 142 -6.10 -0.57 -5.50
CA PRO A 142 -5.75 0.23 -6.67
C PRO A 142 -5.00 -0.61 -7.72
N ASN A 143 -5.14 -0.26 -8.99
CA ASN A 143 -4.45 -0.96 -10.07
C ASN A 143 -2.93 -0.78 -10.03
N ASN A 144 -2.47 0.37 -9.56
CA ASN A 144 -1.06 0.77 -9.52
C ASN A 144 -0.62 1.07 -8.08
N TRP A 145 -0.37 0.04 -7.31
CA TRP A 145 0.08 0.18 -5.92
C TRP A 145 1.57 -0.15 -5.71
N LEU A 146 2.20 -0.72 -6.71
CA LEU A 146 3.64 -1.03 -6.74
C LEU A 146 4.48 0.13 -7.25
#